data_c7f5f50a740942721b46fe6f45e3d039
#
_entry.id   c7f5f50a740942721b46fe6f45e3d039
#
_cell.length_a   1.000
_cell.length_b   1.000
_cell.length_c   1.000
_cell.angle_alpha   90.00
_cell.angle_beta   90.00
_cell.angle_gamma   90.00
#
_symmetry.space_group_name_H-M   'P 1'
#
loop_
_entity.id
_entity.type
_entity.pdbx_description
1 polymer ?
#
loop_
_entity_poly.entity_id
_entity_poly.type
_entity_poly.pdbx_seq_one_letter_code
_entity_poly.pdbx_strand_id
1 'polypeptide(L)'
;MHRWLRDFSYYGRVAKELIFPRRCAVCATNIDNGYVCEQCRREYLLQRQLPCCPREEYLAGQAAPLPTDVLYSALLLYKYEGVFKDALHKIKFDGEAGWLPLLREEAELALPAAKMRWLQQFDLITCVPTAPERRRQRSFDVPQELFAGLLEGRSVGMEVLLERVRHTEPLYELKPEERKQELAGCFALLPHAKVRGKHVLLCDDIYTTGSTFAEAAQVLLDAGAARVSALALCAAQANWE
;
A
#
# COMPACT_ATOMS: atom_id res chain seq x y z
N MET A 1 -41.48 -3.45 20.03
CA MET A 1 -41.36 -3.21 18.57
C MET A 1 -39.95 -3.38 17.99
N HIS A 2 -38.86 -3.36 18.81
CA HIS A 2 -37.46 -3.46 18.32
C HIS A 2 -36.90 -4.89 18.12
N ARG A 3 -37.56 -5.91 18.62
CA ARG A 3 -37.05 -7.30 18.54
C ARG A 3 -37.24 -7.91 17.15
N TRP A 4 -38.38 -7.66 16.51
CA TRP A 4 -38.71 -8.18 15.17
C TRP A 4 -37.84 -7.65 14.04
N LEU A 5 -37.40 -6.40 14.13
CA LEU A 5 -36.49 -5.81 13.11
C LEU A 5 -35.07 -6.41 13.14
N ARG A 6 -34.63 -6.86 14.31
CA ARG A 6 -33.32 -7.57 14.46
C ARG A 6 -33.41 -8.97 13.85
N ASP A 7 -34.50 -9.66 14.03
CA ASP A 7 -34.72 -11.02 13.50
C ASP A 7 -34.77 -11.00 11.96
N PHE A 8 -35.49 -10.05 11.37
CA PHE A 8 -35.54 -9.89 9.90
C PHE A 8 -34.16 -9.61 9.28
N SER A 9 -33.35 -8.79 9.90
CA SER A 9 -31.99 -8.51 9.47
C SER A 9 -31.07 -9.74 9.61
N TYR A 10 -31.30 -10.55 10.62
CA TYR A 10 -30.55 -11.79 10.83
C TYR A 10 -30.90 -12.84 9.76
N TYR A 11 -32.23 -13.13 9.55
CA TYR A 11 -32.66 -14.09 8.54
C TYR A 11 -32.33 -13.65 7.11
N GLY A 12 -32.40 -12.36 6.82
CA GLY A 12 -31.95 -11.81 5.54
C GLY A 12 -30.45 -12.02 5.29
N ARG A 13 -29.62 -11.90 6.34
CA ARG A 13 -28.18 -12.15 6.28
C ARG A 13 -27.88 -13.63 6.09
N VAL A 14 -28.52 -14.50 6.85
CA VAL A 14 -28.39 -15.96 6.73
C VAL A 14 -28.85 -16.44 5.35
N ALA A 15 -30.00 -15.97 4.84
CA ALA A 15 -30.48 -16.31 3.51
C ALA A 15 -29.49 -15.83 2.41
N LYS A 16 -28.92 -14.64 2.56
CA LYS A 16 -27.90 -14.11 1.63
C LYS A 16 -26.62 -14.95 1.65
N GLU A 17 -26.18 -15.39 2.82
CA GLU A 17 -24.99 -16.25 2.97
C GLU A 17 -25.22 -17.68 2.44
N LEU A 18 -26.45 -18.20 2.54
CA LEU A 18 -26.82 -19.49 1.96
C LEU A 18 -26.90 -19.45 0.42
N ILE A 19 -27.40 -18.35 -0.15
CA ILE A 19 -27.55 -18.20 -1.60
C ILE A 19 -26.23 -17.74 -2.25
N PHE A 20 -25.47 -16.89 -1.55
CA PHE A 20 -24.19 -16.34 -1.98
C PHE A 20 -23.14 -16.59 -0.90
N PRO A 21 -22.67 -17.84 -0.72
CA PRO A 21 -21.64 -18.13 0.28
C PRO A 21 -20.37 -17.35 -0.06
N ARG A 22 -19.71 -16.86 0.98
CA ARG A 22 -18.37 -16.25 0.81
C ARG A 22 -17.44 -17.31 0.27
N ARG A 23 -16.64 -16.94 -0.69
CA ARG A 23 -15.64 -17.82 -1.31
C ARG A 23 -14.24 -17.24 -1.14
N CYS A 24 -13.31 -18.14 -0.89
CA CYS A 24 -11.90 -17.80 -0.91
C CYS A 24 -11.56 -17.15 -2.27
N ALA A 25 -10.97 -15.95 -2.23
CA ALA A 25 -10.57 -15.20 -3.41
C ALA A 25 -9.56 -15.95 -4.30
N VAL A 26 -8.92 -16.98 -3.76
CA VAL A 26 -7.87 -17.74 -4.43
C VAL A 26 -8.35 -19.06 -4.98
N CYS A 27 -8.90 -19.94 -4.13
CA CYS A 27 -9.29 -21.30 -4.52
C CYS A 27 -10.80 -21.48 -4.67
N ALA A 28 -11.58 -20.42 -4.48
CA ALA A 28 -13.04 -20.41 -4.53
C ALA A 28 -13.75 -21.36 -3.55
N THR A 29 -13.05 -22.00 -2.61
CA THR A 29 -13.64 -22.79 -1.53
C THR A 29 -14.50 -21.89 -0.64
N ASN A 30 -15.64 -22.39 -0.14
CA ASN A 30 -16.49 -21.65 0.79
C ASN A 30 -15.73 -21.36 2.08
N ILE A 31 -15.91 -20.15 2.60
CA ILE A 31 -15.28 -19.68 3.85
C ILE A 31 -16.32 -19.02 4.75
N ASP A 32 -16.16 -19.16 6.04
CA ASP A 32 -17.06 -18.56 7.02
C ASP A 32 -16.74 -17.08 7.25
N ASN A 33 -15.46 -16.73 7.27
CA ASN A 33 -14.97 -15.37 7.56
C ASN A 33 -13.78 -14.99 6.69
N GLY A 34 -13.54 -13.67 6.57
CA GLY A 34 -12.41 -13.12 5.81
C GLY A 34 -12.58 -13.23 4.30
N TYR A 35 -11.46 -13.20 3.59
CA TYR A 35 -11.38 -13.19 2.12
C TYR A 35 -10.56 -14.36 1.55
N VAL A 36 -9.74 -15.01 2.38
CA VAL A 36 -8.88 -16.13 1.99
C VAL A 36 -9.03 -17.26 3.00
N CYS A 37 -9.13 -18.50 2.53
CA CYS A 37 -9.16 -19.67 3.41
C CYS A 37 -7.80 -19.88 4.08
N GLU A 38 -7.80 -20.57 5.21
CA GLU A 38 -6.58 -20.78 6.01
C GLU A 38 -5.48 -21.52 5.22
N GLN A 39 -5.85 -22.47 4.36
CA GLN A 39 -4.89 -23.18 3.52
C GLN A 39 -4.18 -22.24 2.55
N CYS A 40 -4.93 -21.44 1.79
CA CYS A 40 -4.33 -20.46 0.89
C CYS A 40 -3.50 -19.43 1.66
N ARG A 41 -3.99 -18.96 2.83
CA ARG A 41 -3.26 -18.02 3.67
C ARG A 41 -1.91 -18.60 4.13
N ARG A 42 -1.86 -19.86 4.50
CA ARG A 42 -0.58 -20.53 4.85
C ARG A 42 0.39 -20.55 3.68
N GLU A 43 -0.08 -20.83 2.46
CA GLU A 43 0.74 -20.79 1.26
C GLU A 43 1.31 -19.39 1.00
N TYR A 44 0.52 -18.32 1.29
CA TYR A 44 0.98 -16.93 1.16
C TYR A 44 1.89 -16.47 2.27
N LEU A 45 1.65 -16.89 3.51
CA LEU A 45 2.54 -16.60 4.63
C LEU A 45 3.94 -17.18 4.42
N LEU A 46 4.07 -18.22 3.60
CA LEU A 46 5.34 -18.74 3.13
C LEU A 46 6.00 -17.86 2.06
N GLN A 47 5.26 -17.00 1.37
CA GLN A 47 5.78 -15.99 0.43
C GLN A 47 6.19 -14.67 1.12
N ARG A 48 6.64 -14.76 2.25
CA ARG A 48 7.28 -13.91 3.26
C ARG A 48 7.32 -12.41 3.06
N GLN A 49 7.01 -11.75 4.17
CA GLN A 49 7.36 -10.38 4.52
C GLN A 49 8.81 -10.08 4.17
N LEU A 50 9.01 -9.07 3.35
CA LEU A 50 10.33 -8.49 3.17
C LEU A 50 10.69 -7.73 4.46
N PRO A 51 11.94 -7.75 4.90
CA PRO A 51 12.34 -7.13 6.15
C PRO A 51 12.10 -5.61 6.12
N CYS A 52 11.83 -5.05 7.29
CA CYS A 52 12.02 -3.63 7.52
C CYS A 52 13.52 -3.35 7.38
N CYS A 53 13.86 -2.39 6.56
CA CYS A 53 15.24 -2.07 6.24
C CYS A 53 15.54 -0.63 6.68
N PRO A 54 16.01 -0.42 7.93
CA PRO A 54 16.60 0.85 8.32
C PRO A 54 17.81 1.16 7.46
N ARG A 55 18.04 2.43 7.16
CA ARG A 55 19.20 2.87 6.36
C ARG A 55 20.53 2.38 6.92
N GLU A 56 20.64 2.33 8.24
CA GLU A 56 21.83 1.85 8.94
C GLU A 56 22.14 0.39 8.65
N GLU A 57 21.12 -0.47 8.62
CA GLU A 57 21.24 -1.90 8.29
C GLU A 57 21.59 -2.09 6.81
N TYR A 58 21.03 -1.26 5.94
CA TYR A 58 21.37 -1.23 4.52
C TYR A 58 22.83 -0.85 4.29
N LEU A 59 23.30 0.23 4.92
CA LEU A 59 24.70 0.67 4.83
C LEU A 59 25.68 -0.37 5.41
N ALA A 60 25.22 -1.21 6.33
CA ALA A 60 25.97 -2.34 6.85
C ALA A 60 25.97 -3.57 5.92
N GLY A 61 25.33 -3.51 4.75
CA GLY A 61 25.25 -4.62 3.80
C GLY A 61 24.32 -5.77 4.24
N GLN A 62 23.45 -5.51 5.20
CA GLN A 62 22.55 -6.52 5.79
C GLN A 62 21.16 -6.54 5.15
N ALA A 63 20.93 -5.67 4.18
CA ALA A 63 19.63 -5.50 3.56
C ALA A 63 19.72 -5.09 2.09
N ALA A 64 18.65 -5.33 1.35
CA ALA A 64 18.56 -5.01 -0.06
C ALA A 64 18.61 -3.50 -0.35
N PRO A 65 19.12 -3.09 -1.53
CA PRO A 65 19.33 -1.70 -1.86
C PRO A 65 18.01 -0.92 -1.89
N LEU A 66 17.86 0.05 -0.99
CA LEU A 66 16.93 1.13 -1.17
C LEU A 66 17.37 1.99 -2.36
N PRO A 67 16.49 2.71 -3.08
CA PRO A 67 16.91 3.79 -3.96
C PRO A 67 17.37 4.96 -3.08
N THR A 68 18.49 5.01 -2.86
CA THR A 68 19.37 5.07 -1.72
C THR A 68 19.60 6.41 -1.07
N ASP A 69 19.58 7.51 -1.79
CA ASP A 69 20.02 8.79 -1.20
C ASP A 69 18.85 9.58 -0.61
N VAL A 70 17.63 9.17 -0.88
CA VAL A 70 16.40 9.92 -0.59
C VAL A 70 15.62 9.31 0.56
N LEU A 71 15.47 7.99 0.61
CA LEU A 71 14.70 7.32 1.67
C LEU A 71 15.54 7.00 2.89
N TYR A 72 14.99 7.31 4.09
CA TYR A 72 15.61 6.96 5.37
C TYR A 72 15.44 5.48 5.71
N SER A 73 14.26 4.90 5.44
CA SER A 73 13.98 3.48 5.61
C SER A 73 12.82 3.06 4.71
N ALA A 74 12.66 1.74 4.49
CA ALA A 74 11.49 1.20 3.81
C ALA A 74 10.97 -0.06 4.50
N LEU A 75 9.65 -0.21 4.54
CA LEU A 75 8.96 -1.42 4.95
C LEU A 75 8.15 -1.94 3.77
N LEU A 76 8.49 -3.12 3.30
CA LEU A 76 7.86 -3.79 2.16
C LEU A 76 7.21 -5.06 2.69
N LEU A 77 5.88 -5.21 2.53
CA LEU A 77 5.13 -6.23 3.27
C LEU A 77 5.16 -7.59 2.57
N TYR A 78 4.99 -7.62 1.25
CA TYR A 78 4.88 -8.84 0.47
C TYR A 78 5.69 -8.77 -0.83
N LYS A 79 5.96 -9.92 -1.42
CA LYS A 79 6.44 -9.99 -2.81
C LYS A 79 5.31 -9.67 -3.79
N TYR A 80 5.60 -8.96 -4.88
CA TYR A 80 4.65 -8.67 -5.96
C TYR A 80 4.52 -9.88 -6.89
N GLU A 81 3.92 -10.96 -6.39
CA GLU A 81 3.67 -12.20 -7.12
C GLU A 81 2.38 -12.85 -6.63
N GLY A 82 1.92 -13.89 -7.32
CA GLY A 82 0.72 -14.66 -6.96
C GLY A 82 -0.50 -13.76 -6.76
N VAL A 83 -1.26 -14.01 -5.69
CA VAL A 83 -2.53 -13.31 -5.42
C VAL A 83 -2.38 -11.81 -5.26
N PHE A 84 -1.30 -11.32 -4.68
CA PHE A 84 -1.09 -9.87 -4.53
C PHE A 84 -0.93 -9.18 -5.88
N LYS A 85 -0.19 -9.81 -6.81
CA LYS A 85 -0.06 -9.33 -8.18
C LYS A 85 -1.41 -9.36 -8.88
N ASP A 86 -2.13 -10.48 -8.80
CA ASP A 86 -3.42 -10.64 -9.47
C ASP A 86 -4.48 -9.69 -8.92
N ALA A 87 -4.58 -9.55 -7.59
CA ALA A 87 -5.51 -8.63 -6.95
C ALA A 87 -5.21 -7.17 -7.32
N LEU A 88 -3.95 -6.74 -7.23
CA LEU A 88 -3.57 -5.38 -7.63
C LEU A 88 -3.78 -5.12 -9.10
N HIS A 89 -3.55 -6.12 -9.97
CA HIS A 89 -3.84 -6.02 -11.40
C HIS A 89 -5.34 -5.80 -11.64
N LYS A 90 -6.20 -6.64 -11.06
CA LYS A 90 -7.66 -6.53 -11.18
C LYS A 90 -8.19 -5.19 -10.66
N ILE A 91 -7.69 -4.73 -9.50
CA ILE A 91 -8.03 -3.40 -8.99
C ILE A 91 -7.60 -2.30 -9.96
N LYS A 92 -6.37 -2.41 -10.49
CA LYS A 92 -5.77 -1.34 -11.30
C LYS A 92 -6.30 -1.27 -12.73
N PHE A 93 -6.62 -2.40 -13.33
CA PHE A 93 -6.97 -2.46 -14.77
C PHE A 93 -8.43 -2.82 -15.00
N ASP A 94 -9.02 -3.64 -14.14
CA ASP A 94 -10.41 -4.08 -14.29
C ASP A 94 -11.39 -3.31 -13.38
N GLY A 95 -10.86 -2.45 -12.47
CA GLY A 95 -11.68 -1.65 -11.55
C GLY A 95 -12.35 -2.47 -10.43
N GLU A 96 -11.89 -3.70 -10.20
CA GLU A 96 -12.46 -4.61 -9.20
C GLU A 96 -12.08 -4.21 -7.76
N ALA A 97 -12.70 -3.16 -7.22
CA ALA A 97 -12.47 -2.69 -5.84
C ALA A 97 -12.76 -3.73 -4.75
N GLY A 98 -13.49 -4.80 -5.09
CA GLY A 98 -13.81 -5.92 -4.18
C GLY A 98 -12.59 -6.65 -3.60
N TRP A 99 -11.39 -6.47 -4.19
CA TRP A 99 -10.14 -7.03 -3.69
C TRP A 99 -9.46 -6.17 -2.60
N LEU A 100 -9.84 -4.89 -2.47
CA LEU A 100 -9.25 -3.99 -1.47
C LEU A 100 -9.37 -4.49 -0.03
N PRO A 101 -10.54 -5.02 0.43
CA PRO A 101 -10.66 -5.55 1.78
C PRO A 101 -9.70 -6.70 2.08
N LEU A 102 -9.45 -7.59 1.10
CA LEU A 102 -8.45 -8.64 1.23
C LEU A 102 -7.05 -8.06 1.45
N LEU A 103 -6.65 -7.11 0.60
CA LEU A 103 -5.32 -6.52 0.67
C LEU A 103 -5.10 -5.73 1.97
N ARG A 104 -6.16 -5.09 2.51
CA ARG A 104 -6.14 -4.44 3.83
C ARG A 104 -5.93 -5.44 4.96
N GLU A 105 -6.72 -6.52 4.99
CA GLU A 105 -6.60 -7.57 6.00
C GLU A 105 -5.19 -8.16 6.01
N GLU A 106 -4.64 -8.46 4.85
CA GLU A 106 -3.28 -9.00 4.74
C GLU A 106 -2.21 -7.97 5.16
N ALA A 107 -2.39 -6.69 4.82
CA ALA A 107 -1.49 -5.64 5.27
C ALA A 107 -1.49 -5.48 6.80
N GLU A 108 -2.66 -5.58 7.44
CA GLU A 108 -2.79 -5.56 8.90
C GLU A 108 -2.09 -6.76 9.56
N LEU A 109 -2.27 -7.94 9.01
CA LEU A 109 -1.64 -9.18 9.50
C LEU A 109 -0.11 -9.16 9.31
N ALA A 110 0.39 -8.49 8.29
CA ALA A 110 1.82 -8.35 8.02
C ALA A 110 2.51 -7.39 8.99
N LEU A 111 1.77 -6.54 9.73
CA LEU A 111 2.30 -5.55 10.65
C LEU A 111 2.19 -6.02 12.11
N PRO A 112 3.08 -6.90 12.60
CA PRO A 112 3.07 -7.34 13.99
C PRO A 112 3.35 -6.18 14.95
N ALA A 113 3.05 -6.35 16.24
CA ALA A 113 3.12 -5.31 17.27
C ALA A 113 4.46 -4.53 17.30
N ALA A 114 5.57 -5.17 16.95
CA ALA A 114 6.88 -4.51 16.88
C ALA A 114 6.96 -3.52 15.70
N LYS A 115 6.42 -3.89 14.53
CA LYS A 115 6.34 -2.99 13.36
C LYS A 115 5.28 -1.91 13.54
N MET A 116 4.26 -2.17 14.37
CA MET A 116 3.28 -1.15 14.76
C MET A 116 3.93 -0.02 15.57
N ARG A 117 4.93 -0.33 16.42
CA ARG A 117 5.74 0.71 17.09
C ARG A 117 6.58 1.50 16.11
N TRP A 118 7.05 0.90 15.03
CA TRP A 118 7.74 1.60 13.95
C TRP A 118 6.87 2.70 13.33
N LEU A 119 5.55 2.46 13.17
CA LEU A 119 4.62 3.48 12.67
C LEU A 119 4.45 4.69 13.61
N GLN A 120 4.75 4.55 14.90
CA GLN A 120 4.61 5.65 15.87
C GLN A 120 5.72 6.70 15.79
N GLN A 121 6.80 6.44 15.07
CA GLN A 121 7.91 7.38 14.91
C GLN A 121 7.68 8.44 13.83
N PHE A 122 6.59 8.33 13.06
CA PHE A 122 6.28 9.27 12.00
C PHE A 122 5.40 10.40 12.51
N ASP A 123 5.72 11.62 12.08
CA ASP A 123 4.93 12.82 12.35
C ASP A 123 3.77 12.98 11.36
N LEU A 124 3.94 12.50 10.14
CA LEU A 124 2.98 12.60 9.03
C LEU A 124 2.99 11.31 8.22
N ILE A 125 1.82 10.95 7.70
CA ILE A 125 1.66 9.82 6.79
C ILE A 125 0.92 10.30 5.55
N THR A 126 1.45 9.99 4.38
CA THR A 126 0.87 10.35 3.09
C THR A 126 1.02 9.22 2.08
N CYS A 127 0.19 9.22 1.04
CA CYS A 127 0.34 8.29 -0.06
C CYS A 127 0.95 8.97 -1.29
N VAL A 128 1.64 8.18 -2.10
CA VAL A 128 2.02 8.59 -3.45
C VAL A 128 0.74 8.83 -4.25
N PRO A 129 0.56 10.03 -4.83
CA PRO A 129 -0.68 10.32 -5.53
C PRO A 129 -0.77 9.57 -6.86
N THR A 130 -1.92 8.92 -7.08
CA THR A 130 -2.26 8.29 -8.35
C THR A 130 -2.49 9.36 -9.44
N ALA A 131 -2.14 9.04 -10.68
CA ALA A 131 -2.41 9.93 -11.81
C ALA A 131 -3.91 10.27 -11.91
N PRO A 132 -4.28 11.56 -12.15
CA PRO A 132 -5.68 12.02 -12.15
C PRO A 132 -6.59 11.22 -13.10
N GLU A 133 -6.09 10.82 -14.26
CA GLU A 133 -6.83 10.03 -15.25
C GLU A 133 -7.19 8.64 -14.68
N ARG A 134 -6.23 7.97 -14.07
CA ARG A 134 -6.43 6.66 -13.45
C ARG A 134 -7.37 6.74 -12.25
N ARG A 135 -7.28 7.82 -11.46
CA ARG A 135 -8.20 8.08 -10.35
C ARG A 135 -9.64 8.30 -10.86
N ARG A 136 -9.81 9.04 -11.96
CA ARG A 136 -11.14 9.25 -12.58
C ARG A 136 -11.73 7.93 -13.11
N GLN A 137 -10.93 7.11 -13.77
CA GLN A 137 -11.37 5.80 -14.30
C GLN A 137 -11.83 4.84 -13.20
N ARG A 138 -11.16 4.84 -12.04
CA ARG A 138 -11.43 3.91 -10.93
C ARG A 138 -12.35 4.48 -9.88
N SER A 139 -12.55 5.81 -9.84
CA SER A 139 -13.29 6.56 -8.80
C SER A 139 -12.65 6.52 -7.41
N PHE A 140 -11.46 5.94 -7.25
CA PHE A 140 -10.72 5.88 -5.98
C PHE A 140 -9.21 5.86 -6.22
N ASP A 141 -8.47 6.14 -5.15
CA ASP A 141 -6.99 6.08 -5.10
C ASP A 141 -6.57 4.81 -4.38
N VAL A 142 -5.85 3.92 -5.08
CA VAL A 142 -5.52 2.58 -4.54
C VAL A 142 -4.65 2.66 -3.28
N PRO A 143 -3.55 3.41 -3.22
CA PRO A 143 -2.76 3.55 -2.00
C PRO A 143 -3.56 4.15 -0.84
N GLN A 144 -4.37 5.19 -1.08
CA GLN A 144 -5.21 5.78 -0.04
C GLN A 144 -6.21 4.79 0.52
N GLU A 145 -6.96 4.10 -0.35
CA GLU A 145 -7.93 3.10 0.07
C GLU A 145 -7.28 1.94 0.82
N LEU A 146 -6.09 1.53 0.41
CA LEU A 146 -5.36 0.43 1.02
C LEU A 146 -4.90 0.78 2.45
N PHE A 147 -4.30 1.96 2.63
CA PHE A 147 -3.66 2.32 3.90
C PHE A 147 -4.54 3.14 4.86
N ALA A 148 -5.67 3.71 4.42
CA ALA A 148 -6.57 4.47 5.28
C ALA A 148 -7.07 3.64 6.47
N GLY A 149 -7.57 2.42 6.22
CA GLY A 149 -8.05 1.51 7.25
C GLY A 149 -6.94 1.04 8.20
N LEU A 150 -5.73 0.77 7.66
CA LEU A 150 -4.57 0.33 8.43
C LEU A 150 -4.13 1.37 9.48
N LEU A 151 -4.40 2.63 9.22
CA LEU A 151 -3.96 3.77 10.04
C LEU A 151 -5.11 4.35 10.89
N GLU A 152 -6.31 3.81 10.76
CA GLU A 152 -7.48 4.24 11.54
C GLU A 152 -7.26 4.04 13.04
N GLY A 153 -7.67 5.03 13.84
CA GLY A 153 -7.53 5.00 15.30
C GLY A 153 -6.12 5.26 15.83
N ARG A 154 -5.17 5.67 14.98
CA ARG A 154 -3.80 6.04 15.39
C ARG A 154 -3.68 7.51 15.72
N SER A 155 -2.61 7.86 16.47
CA SER A 155 -2.30 9.24 16.83
C SER A 155 -1.92 10.12 15.64
N VAL A 156 -1.45 9.51 14.54
CA VAL A 156 -1.10 10.18 13.29
C VAL A 156 -2.04 9.71 12.20
N GLY A 157 -2.87 10.60 11.71
CA GLY A 157 -3.76 10.36 10.57
C GLY A 157 -3.03 10.46 9.23
N MET A 158 -3.65 9.93 8.18
CA MET A 158 -3.15 10.08 6.82
C MET A 158 -3.59 11.44 6.26
N GLU A 159 -2.64 12.19 5.71
CA GLU A 159 -2.85 13.48 5.09
C GLU A 159 -2.49 13.45 3.62
N VAL A 160 -3.18 14.23 2.79
CA VAL A 160 -2.80 14.42 1.39
C VAL A 160 -1.81 15.57 1.33
N LEU A 161 -0.54 15.26 1.14
CA LEU A 161 0.56 16.24 1.12
C LEU A 161 1.06 16.55 -0.29
N LEU A 162 0.86 15.61 -1.21
CA LEU A 162 1.39 15.64 -2.56
C LEU A 162 0.25 15.60 -3.59
N GLU A 163 0.49 16.20 -4.73
CA GLU A 163 -0.32 16.01 -5.94
C GLU A 163 0.56 15.57 -7.12
N ARG A 164 -0.05 14.89 -8.08
CA ARG A 164 0.61 14.55 -9.33
C ARG A 164 0.22 15.57 -10.38
N VAL A 165 1.18 16.38 -10.80
CA VAL A 165 0.98 17.54 -11.68
C VAL A 165 1.20 17.22 -13.16
N ARG A 166 1.83 16.08 -13.47
CA ARG A 166 2.12 15.67 -14.85
C ARG A 166 1.66 14.25 -15.10
N HIS A 167 1.05 14.04 -16.27
CA HIS A 167 0.80 12.69 -16.78
C HIS A 167 2.13 12.01 -17.12
N THR A 168 2.21 10.71 -16.89
CA THR A 168 3.36 9.88 -17.29
C THR A 168 2.86 8.67 -18.05
N GLU A 169 3.65 8.21 -19.01
CA GLU A 169 3.40 6.96 -19.69
C GLU A 169 3.37 5.77 -18.69
N PRO A 170 2.80 4.64 -19.09
CA PRO A 170 2.78 3.45 -18.25
C PRO A 170 4.19 3.00 -17.87
N LEU A 171 4.57 3.20 -16.60
CA LEU A 171 5.93 2.94 -16.12
C LEU A 171 6.37 1.48 -16.21
N TYR A 172 5.41 0.54 -16.28
CA TYR A 172 5.73 -0.90 -16.36
C TYR A 172 6.39 -1.32 -17.69
N GLU A 173 6.27 -0.49 -18.74
CA GLU A 173 6.88 -0.70 -20.05
C GLU A 173 8.29 -0.10 -20.17
N LEU A 174 8.67 0.76 -19.21
CA LEU A 174 9.91 1.52 -19.26
C LEU A 174 11.04 0.83 -18.48
N LYS A 175 12.29 1.03 -18.95
CA LYS A 175 13.51 0.65 -18.21
C LYS A 175 13.70 1.54 -16.97
N PRO A 176 14.52 1.14 -15.98
CA PRO A 176 14.72 1.92 -14.75
C PRO A 176 15.13 3.38 -14.98
N GLU A 177 16.06 3.64 -15.89
CA GLU A 177 16.54 4.98 -16.23
C GLU A 177 15.46 5.82 -16.89
N GLU A 178 14.72 5.23 -17.81
CA GLU A 178 13.57 5.86 -18.50
C GLU A 178 12.47 6.21 -17.50
N ARG A 179 12.19 5.31 -16.53
CA ARG A 179 11.24 5.59 -15.44
C ARG A 179 11.64 6.79 -14.60
N LYS A 180 12.92 6.92 -14.28
CA LYS A 180 13.45 8.06 -13.52
C LYS A 180 13.24 9.37 -14.28
N GLN A 181 13.57 9.39 -15.57
CA GLN A 181 13.36 10.56 -16.43
C GLN A 181 11.87 10.88 -16.59
N GLU A 182 11.03 9.86 -16.80
CA GLU A 182 9.59 10.02 -16.96
C GLU A 182 8.92 10.54 -15.69
N LEU A 183 9.43 10.22 -14.50
CA LEU A 183 8.89 10.65 -13.22
C LEU A 183 9.39 12.04 -12.79
N ALA A 184 10.49 12.55 -13.36
CA ALA A 184 11.08 13.82 -12.97
C ALA A 184 10.06 14.97 -13.03
N GLY A 185 9.86 15.67 -11.91
CA GLY A 185 8.91 16.79 -11.78
C GLY A 185 7.44 16.41 -11.92
N CYS A 186 7.06 15.12 -11.75
CA CYS A 186 5.65 14.75 -11.85
C CYS A 186 4.87 14.93 -10.54
N PHE A 187 5.54 15.22 -9.42
CA PHE A 187 4.91 15.50 -8.14
C PHE A 187 5.14 16.93 -7.68
N ALA A 188 4.17 17.49 -6.97
CA ALA A 188 4.28 18.77 -6.29
C ALA A 188 3.72 18.69 -4.87
N LEU A 189 4.27 19.52 -3.98
CA LEU A 189 3.74 19.68 -2.64
C LEU A 189 2.47 20.54 -2.68
N LEU A 190 1.44 20.10 -1.96
CA LEU A 190 0.23 20.90 -1.82
C LEU A 190 0.48 22.14 -0.94
N PRO A 191 -0.18 23.29 -1.23
CA PRO A 191 0.07 24.55 -0.51
C PRO A 191 -0.17 24.49 1.00
N HIS A 192 -1.04 23.60 1.46
CA HIS A 192 -1.37 23.44 2.89
C HIS A 192 -0.41 22.49 3.63
N ALA A 193 0.44 21.76 2.92
CA ALA A 193 1.31 20.75 3.51
C ALA A 193 2.41 21.38 4.39
N LYS A 194 2.51 20.94 5.63
CA LYS A 194 3.48 21.44 6.63
C LYS A 194 4.47 20.34 6.99
N VAL A 195 5.46 20.12 6.15
CA VAL A 195 6.41 19.01 6.26
C VAL A 195 7.75 19.38 6.91
N ARG A 196 8.05 20.67 7.09
CA ARG A 196 9.35 21.13 7.60
C ARG A 196 9.69 20.51 8.96
N GLY A 197 10.87 19.89 9.03
CA GLY A 197 11.38 19.22 10.22
C GLY A 197 10.67 17.93 10.61
N LYS A 198 9.75 17.44 9.77
CA LYS A 198 8.93 16.25 10.04
C LYS A 198 9.57 14.98 9.48
N HIS A 199 9.31 13.85 10.17
CA HIS A 199 9.54 12.51 9.63
C HIS A 199 8.26 12.04 8.94
N VAL A 200 8.30 11.91 7.62
CA VAL A 200 7.13 11.57 6.80
C VAL A 200 7.20 10.09 6.39
N LEU A 201 6.09 9.37 6.57
CA LEU A 201 5.88 8.05 5.97
C LEU A 201 5.15 8.22 4.64
N LEU A 202 5.78 7.78 3.57
CA LEU A 202 5.23 7.76 2.21
C LEU A 202 4.76 6.34 1.88
N CYS A 203 3.49 6.18 1.53
CA CYS A 203 2.86 4.89 1.26
C CYS A 203 2.53 4.71 -0.23
N ASP A 204 2.71 3.50 -0.76
CA ASP A 204 2.28 3.13 -2.12
C ASP A 204 1.90 1.64 -2.15
N ASP A 205 1.20 1.21 -3.19
CA ASP A 205 0.78 -0.19 -3.34
C ASP A 205 1.95 -1.10 -3.78
N ILE A 206 2.82 -0.65 -4.69
CA ILE A 206 3.92 -1.43 -5.25
C ILE A 206 5.23 -0.64 -5.25
N TYR A 207 6.25 -1.25 -4.66
CA TYR A 207 7.63 -0.83 -4.79
C TYR A 207 8.30 -1.66 -5.90
N THR A 208 8.72 -1.02 -6.99
CA THR A 208 9.46 -1.68 -8.07
C THR A 208 10.94 -1.32 -8.00
N THR A 209 11.36 -0.31 -8.73
CA THR A 209 12.71 0.26 -8.69
C THR A 209 12.86 1.32 -7.59
N GLY A 210 11.77 1.70 -6.93
CA GLY A 210 11.73 2.81 -5.98
C GLY A 210 11.73 4.21 -6.61
N SER A 211 11.80 4.33 -7.95
CA SER A 211 11.86 5.64 -8.61
C SER A 211 10.68 6.55 -8.28
N THR A 212 9.47 5.99 -8.16
CA THR A 212 8.27 6.75 -7.75
C THR A 212 8.41 7.27 -6.33
N PHE A 213 8.86 6.42 -5.42
CA PHE A 213 9.14 6.81 -4.03
C PHE A 213 10.24 7.87 -3.94
N ALA A 214 11.32 7.70 -4.70
CA ALA A 214 12.43 8.63 -4.71
C ALA A 214 12.01 10.03 -5.16
N GLU A 215 11.27 10.12 -6.26
CA GLU A 215 10.79 11.40 -6.79
C GLU A 215 9.80 12.08 -5.83
N ALA A 216 8.82 11.35 -5.31
CA ALA A 216 7.87 11.89 -4.33
C ALA A 216 8.55 12.29 -3.01
N ALA A 217 9.52 11.50 -2.54
CA ALA A 217 10.29 11.80 -1.35
C ALA A 217 11.19 13.02 -1.53
N GLN A 218 11.78 13.22 -2.71
CA GLN A 218 12.60 14.38 -3.01
C GLN A 218 11.80 15.68 -2.86
N VAL A 219 10.55 15.72 -3.37
CA VAL A 219 9.66 16.87 -3.20
C VAL A 219 9.42 17.19 -1.72
N LEU A 220 9.21 16.18 -0.87
CA LEU A 220 9.03 16.36 0.57
C LEU A 220 10.30 16.88 1.25
N LEU A 221 11.46 16.36 0.88
CA LEU A 221 12.76 16.77 1.43
C LEU A 221 13.10 18.20 1.00
N ASP A 222 12.90 18.56 -0.26
CA ASP A 222 13.12 19.91 -0.78
C ASP A 222 12.22 20.96 -0.08
N ALA A 223 11.04 20.52 0.37
CA ALA A 223 10.13 21.33 1.19
C ALA A 223 10.54 21.39 2.68
N GLY A 224 11.64 20.71 3.04
CA GLY A 224 12.24 20.75 4.37
C GLY A 224 11.81 19.63 5.33
N ALA A 225 11.24 18.53 4.83
CA ALA A 225 11.06 17.34 5.67
C ALA A 225 12.43 16.87 6.20
N ALA A 226 12.47 16.44 7.46
CA ALA A 226 13.71 15.97 8.06
C ALA A 226 14.12 14.59 7.52
N ARG A 227 13.13 13.73 7.30
CA ARG A 227 13.31 12.36 6.81
C ARG A 227 12.05 11.90 6.08
N VAL A 228 12.23 11.01 5.09
CA VAL A 228 11.13 10.32 4.42
C VAL A 228 11.40 8.83 4.43
N SER A 229 10.44 8.06 4.89
CA SER A 229 10.47 6.58 4.86
C SER A 229 9.35 6.04 3.99
N ALA A 230 9.51 4.85 3.48
CA ALA A 230 8.54 4.21 2.58
C ALA A 230 7.81 3.05 3.25
N LEU A 231 6.53 2.89 2.90
CA LEU A 231 5.73 1.70 3.17
C LEU A 231 5.06 1.26 1.87
N ALA A 232 5.29 0.02 1.44
CA ALA A 232 4.57 -0.56 0.32
C ALA A 232 3.93 -1.89 0.67
N LEU A 233 2.75 -2.17 0.09
CA LEU A 233 2.12 -3.49 0.23
C LEU A 233 2.99 -4.55 -0.41
N CYS A 234 3.46 -4.31 -1.63
CA CYS A 234 4.24 -5.26 -2.39
C CYS A 234 5.56 -4.69 -2.91
N ALA A 235 6.54 -5.55 -3.09
CA ALA A 235 7.76 -5.24 -3.82
C ALA A 235 7.94 -6.20 -5.00
N ALA A 236 8.19 -5.65 -6.18
CA ALA A 236 8.61 -6.44 -7.32
C ALA A 236 10.08 -6.81 -7.15
N GLN A 237 10.40 -8.08 -7.29
CA GLN A 237 11.79 -8.54 -7.25
C GLN A 237 12.57 -7.91 -8.40
N ALA A 238 13.53 -7.10 -8.08
CA ALA A 238 14.59 -6.77 -9.00
C ALA A 238 15.98 -7.14 -8.45
N ASN A 239 16.21 -7.31 -7.15
CA ASN A 239 17.55 -7.62 -6.61
C ASN A 239 17.49 -8.03 -5.12
N TRP A 240 16.80 -9.12 -4.79
CA TRP A 240 16.71 -9.61 -3.41
C TRP A 240 17.47 -10.94 -3.22
N GLU A 241 18.41 -11.24 -4.13
CA GLU A 241 19.37 -12.34 -4.00
C GLU A 241 20.70 -11.85 -3.43
#